data_f72c114cec149c9b1a76705c7790641b
#
_entry.id   f72c114cec149c9b1a76705c7790641b
#
_cell.length_a   1.000
_cell.length_b   1.000
_cell.length_c   1.000
_cell.angle_alpha   90.00
_cell.angle_beta   90.00
_cell.angle_gamma   90.00
#
_symmetry.space_group_name_H-M   'P 1'
#
loop_
_entity.id
_entity.type
_entity.pdbx_description
1 polymer ?
#
loop_
_entity_poly.entity_id
_entity_poly.type
_entity_poly.pdbx_seq_one_letter_code
_entity_poly.pdbx_strand_id
1 'polypeptide(L)'
;MLIPTVRRTWAPRGETPLLIHRYDHEKVSAISAVTVSAVRQHLGLYCHFHLDNITHIEVACFLRLLLRHLRGHIVLLWDGGSIHHGAAVRALLARHPRLHVERFPAYAPELNPDEQVWNHFKASLANGCPLTIDHVLDDLTQLTRLARRSPKRLRSFLEGSDLPPFLSP
;
A
#
# COMPACT_ATOMS: atom_id res chain seq x y z
N MET A 1 10.57 11.07 0.64
CA MET A 1 11.36 11.93 -0.24
C MET A 1 10.46 12.42 -1.34
N LEU A 2 10.20 13.73 -1.42
CA LEU A 2 9.37 14.38 -2.45
C LEU A 2 10.10 14.46 -3.81
N ILE A 3 10.94 13.48 -4.12
CA ILE A 3 11.50 13.37 -5.47
C ILE A 3 10.43 12.73 -6.34
N PRO A 4 9.82 13.46 -7.26
CA PRO A 4 8.78 12.91 -8.11
C PRO A 4 9.37 11.85 -9.03
N THR A 5 8.60 10.79 -9.22
CA THR A 5 8.92 9.82 -10.26
C THR A 5 8.68 10.49 -11.61
N VAL A 6 9.72 10.67 -12.39
CA VAL A 6 9.62 11.25 -13.75
C VAL A 6 9.19 10.15 -14.72
N ARG A 7 8.12 10.37 -15.44
CA ARG A 7 7.65 9.49 -16.52
C ARG A 7 7.56 10.25 -17.84
N ARG A 8 7.73 9.52 -18.93
CA ARG A 8 7.47 10.10 -20.27
C ARG A 8 6.02 10.54 -20.36
N THR A 9 5.79 11.74 -20.89
CA THR A 9 4.46 12.30 -21.15
C THR A 9 4.38 12.79 -22.58
N TRP A 10 3.17 13.04 -23.03
CA TRP A 10 2.93 13.61 -24.35
C TRP A 10 3.11 15.13 -24.30
N ALA A 11 3.74 15.69 -25.33
CA ALA A 11 3.87 17.12 -25.55
C ALA A 11 3.79 17.42 -27.04
N PRO A 12 3.46 18.65 -27.44
CA PRO A 12 3.57 19.08 -28.83
C PRO A 12 4.99 18.87 -29.37
N ARG A 13 5.10 18.56 -30.62
CA ARG A 13 6.41 18.32 -31.27
C ARG A 13 7.29 19.57 -31.15
N GLY A 14 8.47 19.38 -30.56
CA GLY A 14 9.43 20.47 -30.34
C GLY A 14 9.29 21.17 -28.99
N GLU A 15 8.27 20.85 -28.18
CA GLU A 15 8.07 21.44 -26.87
C GLU A 15 8.36 20.36 -25.77
N THR A 16 9.49 20.48 -25.10
CA THR A 16 9.80 19.60 -23.96
C THR A 16 9.12 20.16 -22.71
N PRO A 17 8.25 19.38 -22.02
CA PRO A 17 7.63 19.84 -20.79
C PRO A 17 8.67 20.14 -19.72
N LEU A 18 8.62 21.33 -19.13
CA LEU A 18 9.44 21.69 -17.98
C LEU A 18 8.69 21.29 -16.71
N LEU A 19 9.28 20.38 -15.94
CA LEU A 19 8.80 19.99 -14.62
C LEU A 19 9.66 20.73 -13.58
N ILE A 20 9.04 21.61 -12.80
CA ILE A 20 9.70 22.33 -11.74
C ILE A 20 9.53 21.50 -10.46
N HIS A 21 10.63 21.05 -9.86
CA HIS A 21 10.63 20.30 -8.63
C HIS A 21 11.21 21.10 -7.47
N ARG A 22 10.58 20.99 -6.31
CA ARG A 22 11.24 21.35 -5.05
C ARG A 22 11.96 20.11 -4.53
N TYR A 23 13.26 20.24 -4.30
CA TYR A 23 14.04 19.24 -3.58
C TYR A 23 13.79 19.46 -2.09
N ASP A 24 12.76 18.82 -1.56
CA ASP A 24 12.51 18.80 -0.13
C ASP A 24 12.78 17.40 0.41
N HIS A 25 13.40 17.32 1.59
CA HIS A 25 13.71 16.05 2.25
C HIS A 25 12.53 15.44 2.99
N GLU A 26 11.39 16.08 2.94
CA GLU A 26 10.15 15.54 3.50
C GLU A 26 9.75 14.24 2.80
N LYS A 27 9.27 13.28 3.56
CA LYS A 27 8.83 11.99 3.07
C LYS A 27 7.51 11.58 3.70
N VAL A 28 6.71 10.88 2.96
CA VAL A 28 5.56 10.14 3.46
C VAL A 28 5.94 8.67 3.53
N SER A 29 5.83 8.08 4.71
CA SER A 29 5.87 6.63 4.89
C SER A 29 4.45 6.08 4.83
N ALA A 30 4.30 4.89 4.30
CA ALA A 30 2.98 4.31 4.11
C ALA A 30 2.98 2.83 4.46
N ILE A 31 1.87 2.37 5.01
CA ILE A 31 1.57 0.96 5.22
C ILE A 31 0.20 0.67 4.61
N SER A 32 0.10 -0.43 3.89
CA SER A 32 -1.16 -0.83 3.27
C SER A 32 -1.41 -2.33 3.36
N ALA A 33 -2.64 -2.72 3.09
CA ALA A 33 -3.05 -4.11 2.99
C ALA A 33 -4.20 -4.24 1.98
N VAL A 34 -4.01 -5.13 1.02
CA VAL A 34 -5.10 -5.63 0.16
C VAL A 34 -5.78 -6.77 0.90
N THR A 35 -7.09 -6.75 0.99
CA THR A 35 -7.87 -7.78 1.70
C THR A 35 -8.83 -8.49 0.78
N VAL A 36 -8.95 -9.81 0.98
CA VAL A 36 -9.86 -10.69 0.25
C VAL A 36 -10.73 -11.41 1.25
N SER A 37 -12.05 -11.29 1.12
CA SER A 37 -12.99 -12.09 1.91
C SER A 37 -13.18 -13.44 1.24
N ALA A 38 -12.76 -14.52 1.90
CA ALA A 38 -12.91 -15.88 1.40
C ALA A 38 -14.38 -16.29 1.13
N VAL A 39 -15.32 -15.74 1.92
CA VAL A 39 -16.74 -16.11 1.83
C VAL A 39 -17.49 -15.25 0.82
N ARG A 40 -17.23 -13.94 0.83
CA ARG A 40 -17.99 -12.96 0.02
C ARG A 40 -17.26 -12.52 -1.24
N GLN A 41 -16.03 -12.97 -1.43
CA GLN A 41 -15.13 -12.52 -2.51
C GLN A 41 -14.99 -10.98 -2.58
N HIS A 42 -15.28 -10.32 -1.45
CA HIS A 42 -15.19 -8.86 -1.36
C HIS A 42 -13.74 -8.45 -1.18
N LEU A 43 -13.32 -7.50 -2.01
CA LEU A 43 -11.98 -6.93 -1.97
C LEU A 43 -11.97 -5.63 -1.19
N GLY A 44 -10.92 -5.39 -0.45
CA GLY A 44 -10.70 -4.15 0.28
C GLY A 44 -9.26 -3.68 0.18
N LEU A 45 -9.06 -2.41 0.45
CA LEU A 45 -7.75 -1.78 0.54
C LEU A 45 -7.72 -0.92 1.81
N TYR A 46 -6.72 -1.14 2.63
CA TYR A 46 -6.43 -0.32 3.80
C TYR A 46 -5.09 0.36 3.59
N CYS A 47 -5.03 1.68 3.78
CA CYS A 47 -3.79 2.44 3.72
C CYS A 47 -3.74 3.36 4.92
N HIS A 48 -2.54 3.55 5.46
CA HIS A 48 -2.23 4.52 6.50
C HIS A 48 -0.93 5.22 6.15
N PHE A 49 -0.91 6.53 6.26
CA PHE A 49 0.21 7.38 5.89
C PHE A 49 0.78 8.04 7.14
N HIS A 50 2.10 8.16 7.19
CA HIS A 50 2.84 8.75 8.30
C HIS A 50 3.90 9.72 7.76
N LEU A 51 4.13 10.81 8.48
CA LEU A 51 5.22 11.73 8.16
C LEU A 51 6.56 11.20 8.66
N ASP A 52 6.53 10.34 9.68
CA ASP A 52 7.69 9.69 10.26
C ASP A 52 7.92 8.27 9.69
N ASN A 53 9.03 7.66 10.10
CA ASN A 53 9.31 6.28 9.77
C ASN A 53 8.28 5.33 10.42
N ILE A 54 7.83 4.34 9.69
CA ILE A 54 7.02 3.27 10.21
C ILE A 54 7.92 2.30 10.99
N THR A 55 7.56 2.07 12.24
CA THR A 55 8.20 1.12 13.14
C THR A 55 7.23 -0.02 13.48
N HIS A 56 7.66 -0.96 14.30
CA HIS A 56 6.78 -2.02 14.80
C HIS A 56 5.58 -1.50 15.62
N ILE A 57 5.61 -0.25 16.09
CA ILE A 57 4.50 0.37 16.81
C ILE A 57 3.39 0.72 15.83
N GLU A 58 3.72 1.41 14.73
CA GLU A 58 2.78 1.77 13.67
C GLU A 58 2.21 0.54 12.99
N VAL A 59 3.05 -0.49 12.75
CA VAL A 59 2.56 -1.81 12.27
C VAL A 59 1.53 -2.39 13.22
N ALA A 60 1.79 -2.41 14.54
CA ALA A 60 0.84 -2.93 15.52
C ALA A 60 -0.45 -2.09 15.57
N CYS A 61 -0.37 -0.77 15.42
CA CYS A 61 -1.54 0.11 15.31
C CYS A 61 -2.36 -0.20 14.06
N PHE A 62 -1.71 -0.39 12.92
CA PHE A 62 -2.36 -0.77 11.67
C PHE A 62 -3.05 -2.14 11.76
N LEU A 63 -2.39 -3.13 12.38
CA LEU A 63 -2.99 -4.44 12.61
C LEU A 63 -4.23 -4.37 13.53
N ARG A 64 -4.22 -3.51 14.56
CA ARG A 64 -5.41 -3.25 15.39
C ARG A 64 -6.56 -2.67 14.56
N LEU A 65 -6.25 -1.76 13.64
CA LEU A 65 -7.24 -1.21 12.71
C LEU A 65 -7.86 -2.32 11.87
N LEU A 66 -7.05 -3.19 11.27
CA LEU A 66 -7.54 -4.33 10.49
C LEU A 66 -8.41 -5.26 11.33
N LEU A 67 -7.97 -5.60 12.54
CA LEU A 67 -8.71 -6.44 13.49
C LEU A 67 -10.06 -5.85 13.90
N ARG A 68 -10.23 -4.53 13.92
CA ARG A 68 -11.52 -3.86 14.19
C ARG A 68 -12.49 -3.94 13.02
N HIS A 69 -11.98 -3.92 11.81
CA HIS A 69 -12.81 -3.91 10.59
C HIS A 69 -13.06 -5.31 10.02
N LEU A 70 -12.09 -6.19 10.13
CA LEU A 70 -12.17 -7.54 9.60
C LEU A 70 -12.68 -8.51 10.69
N ARG A 71 -13.68 -9.29 10.35
CA ARG A 71 -14.28 -10.29 11.25
C ARG A 71 -13.78 -11.70 10.90
N GLY A 72 -13.90 -12.61 11.87
CA GLY A 72 -13.49 -14.01 11.70
C GLY A 72 -11.98 -14.19 11.76
N HIS A 73 -11.50 -15.31 11.28
CA HIS A 73 -10.07 -15.61 11.15
C HIS A 73 -9.45 -14.83 10.00
N ILE A 74 -8.24 -14.36 10.22
CA ILE A 74 -7.49 -13.57 9.23
C ILE A 74 -6.17 -14.30 9.00
N VAL A 75 -5.85 -14.58 7.75
CA VAL A 75 -4.51 -14.98 7.31
C VAL A 75 -3.84 -13.74 6.73
N LEU A 76 -2.79 -13.29 7.38
CA LEU A 76 -1.99 -12.15 6.97
C LEU A 76 -0.72 -12.65 6.31
N LEU A 77 -0.57 -12.31 5.04
CA LEU A 77 0.67 -12.51 4.30
C LEU A 77 1.47 -11.20 4.32
N TRP A 78 2.74 -11.26 4.70
CA TRP A 78 3.61 -10.09 4.69
C TRP A 78 5.05 -10.45 4.31
N ASP A 79 5.85 -9.46 4.04
CA ASP A 79 7.27 -9.64 3.77
C ASP A 79 8.09 -9.93 5.04
N GLY A 80 9.39 -10.14 4.87
CA GLY A 80 10.33 -10.41 5.96
C GLY A 80 10.87 -9.17 6.66
N GLY A 81 10.27 -7.99 6.50
CA GLY A 81 10.75 -6.74 7.07
C GLY A 81 10.95 -6.79 8.59
N SER A 82 12.03 -6.20 9.09
CA SER A 82 12.38 -6.22 10.52
C SER A 82 11.31 -5.57 11.41
N ILE A 83 10.57 -4.60 10.88
CA ILE A 83 9.47 -3.90 11.57
C ILE A 83 8.31 -4.85 11.95
N HIS A 84 8.18 -5.98 11.26
CA HIS A 84 7.15 -6.99 11.53
C HIS A 84 7.49 -7.88 12.73
N HIS A 85 8.71 -7.85 13.22
CA HIS A 85 9.19 -8.71 14.32
C HIS A 85 9.37 -7.97 15.65
N GLY A 86 8.99 -6.70 15.74
CA GLY A 86 9.13 -5.88 16.93
C GLY A 86 8.23 -6.33 18.10
N ALA A 87 8.56 -5.86 19.32
CA ALA A 87 7.87 -6.24 20.56
C ALA A 87 6.36 -5.94 20.52
N ALA A 88 5.96 -4.78 19.97
CA ALA A 88 4.55 -4.40 19.89
C ALA A 88 3.73 -5.34 18.99
N VAL A 89 4.32 -5.79 17.87
CA VAL A 89 3.68 -6.73 16.95
C VAL A 89 3.55 -8.10 17.63
N ARG A 90 4.63 -8.63 18.25
CA ARG A 90 4.57 -9.91 18.98
C ARG A 90 3.51 -9.91 20.08
N ALA A 91 3.46 -8.82 20.88
CA ALA A 91 2.46 -8.69 21.93
C ALA A 91 1.02 -8.65 21.40
N LEU A 92 0.82 -8.03 20.22
CA LEU A 92 -0.48 -8.00 19.56
C LEU A 92 -0.87 -9.40 19.07
N LEU A 93 0.02 -10.08 18.35
CA LEU A 93 -0.25 -11.43 17.83
C LEU A 93 -0.59 -12.41 18.94
N ALA A 94 0.13 -12.37 20.08
CA ALA A 94 -0.15 -13.22 21.25
C ALA A 94 -1.56 -13.01 21.83
N ARG A 95 -2.13 -11.80 21.70
CA ARG A 95 -3.48 -11.47 22.20
C ARG A 95 -4.61 -11.73 21.20
N HIS A 96 -4.26 -11.98 19.95
CA HIS A 96 -5.25 -12.11 18.86
C HIS A 96 -5.05 -13.41 18.06
N PRO A 97 -5.41 -14.58 18.63
CA PRO A 97 -5.18 -15.89 18.00
C PRO A 97 -5.94 -16.08 16.68
N ARG A 98 -6.90 -15.24 16.39
CA ARG A 98 -7.61 -15.24 15.08
C ARG A 98 -6.80 -14.61 13.93
N LEU A 99 -5.66 -13.98 14.22
CA LEU A 99 -4.74 -13.41 13.24
C LEU A 99 -3.57 -14.38 13.04
N HIS A 100 -3.61 -15.13 11.95
CA HIS A 100 -2.54 -16.03 11.54
C HIS A 100 -1.61 -15.29 10.59
N VAL A 101 -0.32 -15.46 10.81
CA VAL A 101 0.69 -14.74 10.03
C VAL A 101 1.52 -15.74 9.25
N GLU A 102 1.60 -15.50 7.95
CA GLU A 102 2.46 -16.22 7.02
C GLU A 102 3.41 -15.24 6.33
N ARG A 103 4.57 -15.72 5.95
CA ARG A 103 5.60 -14.88 5.31
C ARG A 103 5.73 -15.24 3.85
N PHE A 104 5.81 -14.20 3.02
CA PHE A 104 6.25 -14.41 1.64
C PHE A 104 7.68 -14.97 1.61
N PRO A 105 8.02 -15.77 0.59
CA PRO A 105 9.40 -16.13 0.34
C PRO A 105 10.30 -14.89 0.28
N ALA A 106 11.55 -15.05 0.68
CA ALA A 106 12.50 -13.96 0.58
C ALA A 106 12.71 -13.56 -0.89
N TYR A 107 12.81 -12.26 -1.13
CA TYR A 107 13.05 -11.69 -2.49
C TYR A 107 11.96 -12.05 -3.53
N ALA A 108 10.71 -12.18 -3.12
CA ALA A 108 9.58 -12.47 -4.00
C ALA A 108 8.53 -11.33 -3.97
N PRO A 109 8.87 -10.10 -4.36
CA PRO A 109 7.93 -8.97 -4.39
C PRO A 109 6.78 -9.20 -5.39
N GLU A 110 6.99 -10.01 -6.42
CA GLU A 110 5.98 -10.40 -7.41
C GLU A 110 4.80 -11.14 -6.78
N LEU A 111 5.01 -11.80 -5.64
CA LEU A 111 3.93 -12.45 -4.89
C LEU A 111 3.11 -11.47 -4.04
N ASN A 112 3.59 -10.24 -3.85
CA ASN A 112 2.92 -9.28 -2.98
C ASN A 112 1.99 -8.34 -3.79
N PRO A 113 0.64 -8.50 -3.71
CA PRO A 113 -0.29 -7.62 -4.43
C PRO A 113 -0.18 -6.16 -4.01
N ASP A 114 0.35 -5.89 -2.82
CA ASP A 114 0.50 -4.54 -2.31
C ASP A 114 1.54 -3.73 -3.11
N GLU A 115 2.52 -4.40 -3.73
CA GLU A 115 3.45 -3.77 -4.67
C GLU A 115 2.72 -3.17 -5.89
N GLN A 116 1.63 -3.79 -6.34
CA GLN A 116 0.81 -3.25 -7.44
C GLN A 116 0.05 -1.98 -7.01
N VAL A 117 -0.35 -1.90 -5.74
CA VAL A 117 -0.93 -0.69 -5.16
C VAL A 117 0.08 0.45 -5.20
N TRP A 118 1.31 0.20 -4.74
CA TRP A 118 2.38 1.19 -4.73
C TRP A 118 2.82 1.60 -6.12
N ASN A 119 2.91 0.66 -7.05
CA ASN A 119 3.20 0.95 -8.45
C ASN A 119 2.13 1.85 -9.07
N HIS A 120 0.85 1.59 -8.75
CA HIS A 120 -0.26 2.44 -9.19
C HIS A 120 -0.17 3.85 -8.59
N PHE A 121 0.08 3.97 -7.28
CA PHE A 121 0.19 5.26 -6.61
C PHE A 121 1.39 6.06 -7.14
N LYS A 122 2.57 5.44 -7.22
CA LYS A 122 3.76 6.07 -7.82
C LYS A 122 3.51 6.52 -9.25
N ALA A 123 2.80 5.70 -10.04
CA ALA A 123 2.46 6.05 -11.41
C ALA A 123 1.49 7.24 -11.49
N SER A 124 0.53 7.32 -10.58
CA SER A 124 -0.46 8.40 -10.54
C SER A 124 0.12 9.71 -10.03
N LEU A 125 1.12 9.64 -9.14
CA LEU A 125 1.85 10.80 -8.64
C LEU A 125 3.01 11.22 -9.55
N ALA A 126 3.33 10.42 -10.58
CA ALA A 126 4.41 10.74 -11.50
C ALA A 126 4.14 12.05 -12.24
N ASN A 127 5.19 12.82 -12.46
CA ASN A 127 5.13 14.16 -13.07
C ASN A 127 4.26 15.18 -12.30
N GLY A 128 3.77 14.81 -11.11
CA GLY A 128 3.14 15.75 -10.20
C GLY A 128 4.15 16.74 -9.66
N CYS A 129 3.67 17.92 -9.28
CA CYS A 129 4.48 18.95 -8.66
C CYS A 129 3.83 19.36 -7.32
N PRO A 130 3.82 18.47 -6.31
CA PRO A 130 3.26 18.82 -5.01
C PRO A 130 4.12 19.93 -4.39
N LEU A 131 3.46 21.02 -4.00
CA LEU A 131 4.14 22.15 -3.37
C LEU A 131 4.47 21.90 -1.89
N THR A 132 3.69 21.02 -1.25
CA THR A 132 3.81 20.68 0.17
C THR A 132 3.58 19.20 0.38
N ILE A 133 4.01 18.68 1.53
CA ILE A 133 3.75 17.30 1.94
C ILE A 133 2.25 17.04 2.13
N ASP A 134 1.49 18.06 2.54
CA ASP A 134 0.04 17.95 2.69
C ASP A 134 -0.64 17.67 1.35
N HIS A 135 -0.20 18.28 0.26
CA HIS A 135 -0.70 17.96 -1.08
C HIS A 135 -0.45 16.50 -1.45
N VAL A 136 0.72 15.95 -1.09
CA VAL A 136 1.01 14.52 -1.31
C VAL A 136 0.09 13.62 -0.50
N LEU A 137 -0.18 13.99 0.77
CA LEU A 137 -1.10 13.23 1.63
C LEU A 137 -2.54 13.28 1.10
N ASP A 138 -2.99 14.43 0.61
CA ASP A 138 -4.30 14.60 0.00
C ASP A 138 -4.43 13.74 -1.26
N ASP A 139 -3.44 13.78 -2.14
CA ASP A 139 -3.39 12.98 -3.37
C ASP A 139 -3.42 11.47 -3.04
N LEU A 140 -2.59 11.01 -2.10
CA LEU A 140 -2.56 9.62 -1.66
C LEU A 140 -3.89 9.18 -1.03
N THR A 141 -4.51 10.05 -0.24
CA THR A 141 -5.82 9.81 0.36
C THR A 141 -6.90 9.70 -0.72
N GLN A 142 -6.88 10.59 -1.71
CA GLN A 142 -7.81 10.55 -2.84
C GLN A 142 -7.61 9.29 -3.69
N LEU A 143 -6.36 8.94 -4.03
CA LEU A 143 -6.03 7.72 -4.77
C LEU A 143 -6.52 6.47 -4.04
N THR A 144 -6.31 6.40 -2.73
CA THR A 144 -6.82 5.31 -1.88
C THR A 144 -8.34 5.23 -1.96
N ARG A 145 -9.05 6.36 -1.86
CA ARG A 145 -10.51 6.41 -1.94
C ARG A 145 -11.03 5.96 -3.31
N LEU A 146 -10.37 6.39 -4.38
CA LEU A 146 -10.72 5.98 -5.74
C LEU A 146 -10.47 4.48 -5.98
N ALA A 147 -9.33 3.96 -5.50
CA ALA A 147 -9.02 2.54 -5.60
C ALA A 147 -10.05 1.67 -4.85
N ARG A 148 -10.41 2.05 -3.62
CA ARG A 148 -11.43 1.35 -2.80
C ARG A 148 -12.80 1.28 -3.47
N ARG A 149 -13.17 2.30 -4.25
CA ARG A 149 -14.46 2.37 -4.96
C ARG A 149 -14.50 1.58 -6.25
N SER A 150 -13.37 1.04 -6.71
CA SER A 150 -13.27 0.31 -7.96
C SER A 150 -12.92 -1.16 -7.73
N PRO A 151 -13.91 -2.07 -7.67
CA PRO A 151 -13.66 -3.50 -7.55
C PRO A 151 -12.74 -4.03 -8.66
N LYS A 152 -12.90 -3.50 -9.89
CA LYS A 152 -12.03 -3.84 -11.03
C LYS A 152 -10.57 -3.51 -10.74
N ARG A 153 -10.30 -2.35 -10.13
CA ARG A 153 -8.93 -1.94 -9.77
C ARG A 153 -8.36 -2.80 -8.64
N LEU A 154 -9.15 -3.06 -7.60
CA LEU A 154 -8.71 -3.95 -6.52
C LEU A 154 -8.41 -5.35 -7.04
N ARG A 155 -9.23 -5.87 -7.94
CA ARG A 155 -8.99 -7.15 -8.61
C ARG A 155 -7.69 -7.12 -9.41
N SER A 156 -7.43 -6.05 -10.18
CA SER A 156 -6.20 -5.94 -10.97
C SER A 156 -4.92 -5.91 -10.12
N PHE A 157 -4.97 -5.46 -8.87
CA PHE A 157 -3.82 -5.54 -7.97
C PHE A 157 -3.50 -6.98 -7.58
N LEU A 158 -4.52 -7.82 -7.36
CA LEU A 158 -4.34 -9.24 -7.08
C LEU A 158 -3.88 -10.01 -8.32
N GLU A 159 -4.52 -9.77 -9.46
CA GLU A 159 -4.21 -10.43 -10.73
C GLU A 159 -2.83 -10.01 -11.28
N GLY A 160 -2.34 -8.84 -10.89
CA GLY A 160 -0.99 -8.38 -11.23
C GLY A 160 0.12 -8.97 -10.36
N SER A 161 -0.21 -9.82 -9.39
CA SER A 161 0.74 -10.58 -8.59
C SER A 161 0.78 -12.04 -9.06
N ASP A 162 1.88 -12.73 -8.80
CA ASP A 162 2.05 -14.15 -9.14
C ASP A 162 1.43 -15.08 -8.07
N LEU A 163 0.56 -14.56 -7.22
CA LEU A 163 -0.20 -15.37 -6.28
C LEU A 163 -1.20 -16.28 -7.01
N PRO A 164 -1.43 -17.49 -6.49
CA PRO A 164 -2.50 -18.33 -6.99
C PRO A 164 -3.84 -17.58 -6.96
N PRO A 165 -4.75 -17.83 -7.90
CA PRO A 165 -6.04 -17.16 -7.92
C PRO A 165 -6.85 -17.49 -6.66
N PHE A 166 -7.21 -16.46 -5.89
CA PHE A 166 -8.07 -16.60 -4.70
C PHE A 166 -9.56 -16.39 -5.01
N LEU A 167 -9.84 -15.85 -6.18
CA LEU A 167 -11.18 -15.47 -6.59
C LEU A 167 -11.63 -16.44 -7.67
N SER A 168 -12.84 -16.93 -7.53
CA SER A 168 -13.50 -17.64 -8.63
C SER A 168 -13.70 -16.70 -9.82
N PRO A 169 -13.62 -17.18 -11.04
CA PRO A 169 -13.85 -16.39 -12.24
C PRO A 169 -15.26 -15.78 -12.28
#